data_aa78bd79776341fa808f9eac7db09114
#
_entry.id   aa78bd79776341fa808f9eac7db09114
#
_cell.length_a   1.000
_cell.length_b   1.000
_cell.length_c   1.000
_cell.angle_alpha   90.00
_cell.angle_beta   90.00
_cell.angle_gamma   90.00
#
_symmetry.space_group_name_H-M   'P 1'
#
loop_
_entity.id
_entity.type
_entity.pdbx_description
1 polymer ?
#
loop_
_entity_poly.entity_id
_entity_poly.type
_entity_poly.pdbx_seq_one_letter_code
_entity_poly.pdbx_strand_id
1 'polypeptide(L)'
;MRVLLVDDHALFSQSLAIVLSDFPSVEQFSNVKSIDEIGPIIERDKPDILLMDINLGKLAEEDGLLLAQSLLQKYPNQKIVVLSGYDLPVYRKEAEKLGAKGFINKDIEPEELLHILERINNGSTYFEKDETYIEELT
;
A
#
# COMPACT_ATOMS: atom_id res chain seq x y z
N MET A 1 0.64 -8.60 12.37
CA MET A 1 -0.24 -8.20 11.24
C MET A 1 0.08 -8.98 9.99
N ARG A 2 -0.91 -9.13 9.14
CA ARG A 2 -0.77 -9.80 7.85
C ARG A 2 -0.75 -8.75 6.75
N VAL A 3 0.25 -8.81 5.87
CA VAL A 3 0.47 -7.81 4.83
C VAL A 3 0.41 -8.48 3.47
N LEU A 4 -0.40 -7.92 2.58
CA LEU A 4 -0.50 -8.35 1.19
C LEU A 4 0.06 -7.25 0.29
N LEU A 5 1.02 -7.60 -0.57
CA LEU A 5 1.61 -6.65 -1.51
C LEU A 5 1.10 -6.92 -2.93
N VAL A 6 0.64 -5.86 -3.60
CA VAL A 6 0.25 -5.91 -5.02
C VAL A 6 1.24 -5.05 -5.79
N ASP A 7 2.25 -5.69 -6.37
CA ASP A 7 3.38 -5.02 -7.04
C ASP A 7 4.05 -6.03 -7.96
N ASP A 8 4.40 -5.63 -9.17
CA ASP A 8 5.11 -6.50 -10.12
C ASP A 8 6.63 -6.26 -10.15
N HIS A 9 7.14 -5.35 -9.32
CA HIS A 9 8.59 -5.10 -9.24
C HIS A 9 9.26 -6.14 -8.34
N ALA A 10 9.85 -7.16 -8.97
CA ALA A 10 10.41 -8.30 -8.25
C ALA A 10 11.45 -7.91 -7.21
N LEU A 11 12.34 -6.97 -7.55
CA LEU A 11 13.39 -6.55 -6.62
C LEU A 11 12.81 -5.88 -5.37
N PHE A 12 11.83 -5.01 -5.55
CA PHE A 12 11.19 -4.34 -4.43
C PHE A 12 10.46 -5.36 -3.53
N SER A 13 9.69 -6.26 -4.12
CA SER A 13 8.92 -7.24 -3.34
C SER A 13 9.83 -8.22 -2.60
N GLN A 14 10.93 -8.65 -3.22
CA GLN A 14 11.90 -9.54 -2.58
C GLN A 14 12.61 -8.85 -1.41
N SER A 15 13.04 -7.60 -1.61
CA SER A 15 13.69 -6.83 -0.55
C SER A 15 12.75 -6.62 0.63
N LEU A 16 11.51 -6.27 0.35
CA LEU A 16 10.53 -6.03 1.40
C LEU A 16 10.20 -7.31 2.15
N ALA A 17 10.07 -8.43 1.44
CA ALA A 17 9.80 -9.72 2.07
C ALA A 17 10.91 -10.11 3.04
N ILE A 18 12.18 -9.90 2.65
CA ILE A 18 13.32 -10.22 3.50
C ILE A 18 13.28 -9.40 4.79
N VAL A 19 13.08 -8.09 4.66
CA VAL A 19 13.10 -7.21 5.84
C VAL A 19 11.91 -7.48 6.74
N LEU A 20 10.71 -7.54 6.18
CA LEU A 20 9.50 -7.70 6.99
C LEU A 20 9.43 -9.05 7.70
N SER A 21 10.02 -10.10 7.11
CA SER A 21 10.01 -11.44 7.73
C SER A 21 10.85 -11.50 9.00
N ASP A 22 11.77 -10.56 9.20
CA ASP A 22 12.60 -10.49 10.40
C ASP A 22 11.88 -9.85 11.60
N PHE A 23 10.69 -9.27 11.37
CA PHE A 23 9.97 -8.58 12.43
C PHE A 23 8.83 -9.44 12.97
N PRO A 24 8.81 -9.70 14.30
CA PRO A 24 7.76 -10.54 14.90
C PRO A 24 6.34 -10.00 14.70
N SER A 25 6.19 -8.70 14.52
CA SER A 25 4.86 -8.09 14.32
C SER A 25 4.24 -8.46 12.98
N VAL A 26 5.02 -8.97 12.03
CA VAL A 26 4.52 -9.41 10.73
C VAL A 26 4.36 -10.93 10.73
N GLU A 27 3.13 -11.39 10.88
CA GLU A 27 2.82 -12.82 10.89
C GLU A 27 2.93 -13.45 9.51
N GLN A 28 2.52 -12.68 8.50
CA GLN A 28 2.47 -13.17 7.12
C GLN A 28 2.69 -12.02 6.16
N PHE A 29 3.55 -12.25 5.18
CA PHE A 29 3.75 -11.34 4.06
C PHE A 29 3.58 -12.13 2.78
N SER A 30 2.68 -11.67 1.92
CA SER A 30 2.38 -12.33 0.64
C SER A 30 2.46 -11.32 -0.49
N ASN A 31 2.91 -11.78 -1.66
CA ASN A 31 2.95 -10.97 -2.87
C ASN A 31 2.03 -11.59 -3.92
N VAL A 32 1.15 -10.76 -4.49
CA VAL A 32 0.20 -11.20 -5.50
C VAL A 32 0.90 -11.38 -6.84
N LYS A 33 0.63 -12.47 -7.51
CA LYS A 33 1.16 -12.76 -8.85
C LYS A 33 0.18 -12.45 -9.96
N SER A 34 -1.08 -12.30 -9.63
CA SER A 34 -2.16 -12.03 -10.57
C SER A 34 -3.25 -11.21 -9.87
N ILE A 35 -3.86 -10.29 -10.60
CA ILE A 35 -4.96 -9.46 -10.08
C ILE A 35 -6.13 -10.33 -9.61
N ASP A 36 -6.38 -11.44 -10.29
CA ASP A 36 -7.49 -12.34 -9.96
C ASP A 36 -7.32 -13.00 -8.60
N GLU A 37 -6.11 -13.06 -8.07
CA GLU A 37 -5.83 -13.66 -6.76
C GLU A 37 -6.18 -12.74 -5.58
N ILE A 38 -6.33 -11.45 -5.81
CA ILE A 38 -6.49 -10.47 -4.73
C ILE A 38 -7.74 -10.75 -3.90
N GLY A 39 -8.89 -10.86 -4.56
CA GLY A 39 -10.15 -11.12 -3.86
C GLY A 39 -10.11 -12.40 -3.05
N PRO A 40 -9.75 -13.55 -3.66
CA PRO A 40 -9.63 -14.80 -2.90
C PRO A 40 -8.68 -14.73 -1.72
N ILE A 41 -7.55 -14.00 -1.85
CA ILE A 41 -6.60 -13.84 -0.75
C ILE A 41 -7.20 -12.99 0.37
N ILE A 42 -7.90 -11.90 0.04
CA ILE A 42 -8.57 -11.07 1.04
C ILE A 42 -9.56 -11.91 1.84
N GLU A 43 -10.33 -12.74 1.17
CA GLU A 43 -11.36 -13.56 1.82
C GLU A 43 -10.78 -14.70 2.64
N ARG A 44 -9.69 -15.31 2.16
CA ARG A 44 -9.04 -16.45 2.83
C ARG A 44 -8.14 -16.02 3.98
N ASP A 45 -7.22 -15.09 3.70
CA ASP A 45 -6.15 -14.72 4.63
C ASP A 45 -6.50 -13.51 5.48
N LYS A 46 -7.48 -12.72 5.08
CA LYS A 46 -7.91 -11.50 5.79
C LYS A 46 -6.73 -10.62 6.16
N PRO A 47 -5.99 -10.12 5.16
CA PRO A 47 -4.83 -9.28 5.46
C PRO A 47 -5.24 -8.01 6.21
N ASP A 48 -4.43 -7.63 7.18
CA ASP A 48 -4.66 -6.40 7.91
C ASP A 48 -4.39 -5.18 7.02
N ILE A 49 -3.37 -5.27 6.18
CA ILE A 49 -2.99 -4.19 5.28
C ILE A 49 -2.71 -4.75 3.88
N LEU A 50 -3.24 -4.06 2.87
CA LEU A 50 -2.94 -4.32 1.48
C LEU A 50 -2.12 -3.15 0.96
N LEU A 51 -0.88 -3.43 0.54
CA LEU A 51 0.00 -2.45 -0.09
C LEU A 51 -0.23 -2.48 -1.59
N MET A 52 -0.65 -1.36 -2.17
CA MET A 52 -1.00 -1.26 -3.58
C MET A 52 -0.06 -0.31 -4.31
N ASP A 53 0.72 -0.82 -5.25
CA ASP A 53 1.51 0.03 -6.12
C ASP A 53 0.60 0.73 -7.13
N ILE A 54 0.81 2.03 -7.34
CA ILE A 54 0.08 2.78 -8.36
C ILE A 54 0.39 2.22 -9.76
N ASN A 55 1.67 1.94 -10.00
CA ASN A 55 2.10 1.43 -11.30
C ASN A 55 2.20 -0.09 -11.24
N LEU A 56 1.17 -0.76 -11.71
CA LEU A 56 1.10 -2.21 -11.69
C LEU A 56 1.80 -2.88 -12.88
N GLY A 57 2.24 -2.08 -13.85
CA GLY A 57 3.02 -2.60 -14.97
C GLY A 57 2.27 -3.67 -15.74
N LYS A 58 2.80 -4.91 -15.66
CA LYS A 58 2.23 -6.05 -16.39
C LYS A 58 1.08 -6.72 -15.65
N LEU A 59 0.83 -6.39 -14.38
CA LEU A 59 -0.22 -7.02 -13.59
C LEU A 59 -1.61 -6.57 -14.02
N ALA A 60 -1.77 -5.29 -14.39
CA ALA A 60 -3.07 -4.75 -14.77
C ALA A 60 -2.90 -3.59 -15.76
N GLU A 61 -3.89 -3.43 -16.63
CA GLU A 61 -3.95 -2.30 -17.55
C GLU A 61 -4.32 -1.02 -16.82
N GLU A 62 -5.22 -1.12 -15.84
CA GLU A 62 -5.59 0.01 -15.01
C GLU A 62 -4.54 0.26 -13.93
N ASP A 63 -4.45 1.49 -13.44
CA ASP A 63 -3.49 1.81 -12.39
C ASP A 63 -3.97 1.31 -11.02
N GLY A 64 -3.05 1.35 -10.05
CA GLY A 64 -3.34 0.87 -8.70
C GLY A 64 -4.40 1.68 -7.97
N LEU A 65 -4.59 2.96 -8.29
CA LEU A 65 -5.63 3.77 -7.67
C LEU A 65 -7.03 3.31 -8.07
N LEU A 66 -7.24 3.01 -9.35
CA LEU A 66 -8.51 2.48 -9.82
C LEU A 66 -8.79 1.11 -9.24
N LEU A 67 -7.77 0.27 -9.16
CA LEU A 67 -7.92 -1.05 -8.55
C LEU A 67 -8.24 -0.94 -7.06
N ALA A 68 -7.56 -0.03 -6.34
CA ALA A 68 -7.85 0.20 -4.94
C ALA A 68 -9.29 0.67 -4.73
N GLN A 69 -9.77 1.55 -5.59
CA GLN A 69 -11.15 2.01 -5.53
C GLN A 69 -12.14 0.86 -5.69
N SER A 70 -11.90 0.01 -6.69
CA SER A 70 -12.75 -1.17 -6.92
C SER A 70 -12.74 -2.12 -5.73
N LEU A 71 -11.57 -2.35 -5.15
CA LEU A 71 -11.44 -3.23 -4.00
C LEU A 71 -12.16 -2.67 -2.77
N LEU A 72 -12.10 -1.35 -2.55
CA LEU A 72 -12.77 -0.73 -1.41
C LEU A 72 -14.29 -0.71 -1.58
N GLN A 73 -14.79 -0.72 -2.80
CA GLN A 73 -16.23 -0.88 -3.03
C GLN A 73 -16.71 -2.27 -2.61
N LYS A 74 -15.89 -3.28 -2.83
CA LYS A 74 -16.23 -4.66 -2.47
C LYS A 74 -15.86 -5.01 -1.03
N TYR A 75 -14.74 -4.47 -0.55
CA TYR A 75 -14.21 -4.74 0.79
C TYR A 75 -13.97 -3.40 1.51
N PRO A 76 -15.05 -2.75 1.98
CA PRO A 76 -14.93 -1.37 2.52
C PRO A 76 -14.11 -1.28 3.81
N ASN A 77 -13.92 -2.38 4.53
CA ASN A 77 -13.14 -2.39 5.77
C ASN A 77 -11.67 -2.74 5.55
N GLN A 78 -11.29 -3.08 4.31
CA GLN A 78 -9.89 -3.41 4.02
C GLN A 78 -9.03 -2.16 4.08
N LYS A 79 -7.96 -2.21 4.86
CA LYS A 79 -6.99 -1.11 4.90
C LYS A 79 -6.07 -1.22 3.69
N ILE A 80 -6.10 -0.21 2.84
CA ILE A 80 -5.24 -0.15 1.65
C ILE A 80 -4.28 1.02 1.80
N VAL A 81 -2.99 0.74 1.59
CA VAL A 81 -1.93 1.74 1.58
C VAL A 81 -1.36 1.78 0.17
N VAL A 82 -1.36 2.97 -0.42
CA VAL A 82 -0.88 3.15 -1.79
C VAL A 82 0.62 3.44 -1.77
N LEU A 83 1.35 2.73 -2.61
CA LEU A 83 2.78 2.95 -2.82
C LEU A 83 2.99 3.61 -4.16
N SER A 84 3.91 4.59 -4.23
CA SER A 84 4.20 5.30 -5.46
C SER A 84 5.70 5.56 -5.59
N GLY A 85 6.22 5.36 -6.79
CA GLY A 85 7.58 5.80 -7.12
C GLY A 85 7.65 7.30 -7.41
N TYR A 86 6.49 7.95 -7.48
CA TYR A 86 6.39 9.38 -7.80
C TYR A 86 5.63 10.09 -6.68
N ASP A 87 6.26 11.11 -6.10
CA ASP A 87 5.63 11.90 -5.05
C ASP A 87 4.88 13.08 -5.66
N LEU A 88 3.75 12.77 -6.29
CA LEU A 88 2.90 13.79 -6.90
C LEU A 88 1.68 14.05 -6.00
N PRO A 89 1.46 15.32 -5.60
CA PRO A 89 0.32 15.66 -4.73
C PRO A 89 -1.02 15.23 -5.26
N VAL A 90 -1.20 15.19 -6.58
CA VAL A 90 -2.47 14.78 -7.17
C VAL A 90 -2.80 13.32 -6.85
N TYR A 91 -1.79 12.44 -6.88
CA TYR A 91 -2.00 11.03 -6.56
C TYR A 91 -2.30 10.84 -5.08
N ARG A 92 -1.62 11.60 -4.23
CA ARG A 92 -1.86 11.56 -2.78
C ARG A 92 -3.30 11.97 -2.45
N LYS A 93 -3.77 13.05 -3.04
CA LYS A 93 -5.14 13.52 -2.85
C LYS A 93 -6.17 12.51 -3.34
N GLU A 94 -5.92 11.91 -4.50
CA GLU A 94 -6.81 10.87 -5.02
C GLU A 94 -6.86 9.64 -4.12
N ALA A 95 -5.71 9.21 -3.61
CA ALA A 95 -5.66 8.08 -2.69
C ALA A 95 -6.46 8.36 -1.42
N GLU A 96 -6.29 9.54 -0.83
CA GLU A 96 -7.03 9.95 0.35
C GLU A 96 -8.53 10.00 0.07
N LYS A 97 -8.92 10.55 -1.06
CA LYS A 97 -10.31 10.73 -1.45
C LYS A 97 -11.02 9.41 -1.67
N LEU A 98 -10.35 8.42 -2.24
CA LEU A 98 -10.98 7.11 -2.48
C LEU A 98 -11.07 6.23 -1.24
N GLY A 99 -10.44 6.64 -0.14
CA GLY A 99 -10.55 5.92 1.13
C GLY A 99 -9.34 5.10 1.53
N ALA A 100 -8.19 5.26 0.85
CA ALA A 100 -6.96 4.62 1.28
C ALA A 100 -6.56 5.13 2.67
N LYS A 101 -5.81 4.33 3.40
CA LYS A 101 -5.34 4.69 4.74
C LYS A 101 -3.94 5.28 4.73
N GLY A 102 -3.25 5.22 3.62
CA GLY A 102 -1.93 5.81 3.49
C GLY A 102 -1.49 5.96 2.06
N PHE A 103 -0.53 6.85 1.86
CA PHE A 103 0.16 7.05 0.59
C PHE A 103 1.63 7.22 0.90
N ILE A 104 2.47 6.32 0.42
CA ILE A 104 3.87 6.23 0.81
C ILE A 104 4.75 6.13 -0.43
N ASN A 105 5.88 6.82 -0.40
CA ASN A 105 6.88 6.74 -1.45
C ASN A 105 7.63 5.42 -1.36
N LYS A 106 7.84 4.74 -2.48
CA LYS A 106 8.55 3.45 -2.54
C LYS A 106 10.03 3.56 -2.17
N ASP A 107 10.59 4.77 -2.16
CA ASP A 107 11.97 4.98 -1.74
C ASP A 107 12.17 4.92 -0.23
N ILE A 108 11.10 4.79 0.53
CA ILE A 108 11.17 4.70 1.98
C ILE A 108 11.98 3.47 2.43
N GLU A 109 12.71 3.63 3.53
CA GLU A 109 13.42 2.50 4.13
C GLU A 109 12.41 1.46 4.65
N PRO A 110 12.65 0.15 4.44
CA PRO A 110 11.69 -0.87 4.86
C PRO A 110 11.33 -0.85 6.34
N GLU A 111 12.28 -0.52 7.21
CA GLU A 111 12.00 -0.43 8.65
C GLU A 111 11.06 0.73 8.97
N GLU A 112 11.25 1.86 8.30
CA GLU A 112 10.36 3.00 8.46
C GLU A 112 8.96 2.68 7.93
N LEU A 113 8.90 1.98 6.79
CA LEU A 113 7.63 1.52 6.25
C LEU A 113 6.90 0.63 7.26
N LEU A 114 7.62 -0.30 7.89
CA LEU A 114 7.02 -1.16 8.90
C LEU A 114 6.38 -0.36 10.04
N HIS A 115 7.09 0.64 10.57
CA HIS A 115 6.57 1.47 11.65
C HIS A 115 5.31 2.22 11.23
N ILE A 116 5.26 2.69 9.99
CA ILE A 116 4.07 3.35 9.46
C ILE A 116 2.91 2.36 9.35
N LEU A 117 3.18 1.15 8.85
CA LEU A 117 2.15 0.13 8.73
C LEU A 117 1.58 -0.27 10.09
N GLU A 118 2.44 -0.37 11.11
CA GLU A 118 1.97 -0.66 12.46
C GLU A 118 1.02 0.42 12.98
N ARG A 119 1.32 1.69 12.73
CA ARG A 119 0.45 2.79 13.11
C ARG A 119 -0.88 2.76 12.36
N ILE A 120 -0.83 2.45 11.06
CA ILE A 120 -2.04 2.33 10.26
C ILE A 120 -2.89 1.14 10.75
N ASN A 121 -2.24 0.04 11.09
CA ASN A 121 -2.94 -1.12 11.63
C ASN A 121 -3.66 -0.79 12.94
N ASN A 122 -3.12 0.16 13.71
CA ASN A 122 -3.72 0.62 14.97
C ASN A 122 -4.75 1.74 14.79
N GLY A 123 -5.09 2.08 13.56
CA GLY A 123 -6.17 3.03 13.28
C GLY A 123 -5.75 4.39 12.75
N SER A 124 -4.45 4.65 12.63
CA SER A 124 -3.97 5.92 12.07
C SER A 124 -4.05 5.91 10.54
N THR A 125 -3.94 7.11 9.96
CA THR A 125 -3.71 7.25 8.52
C THR A 125 -2.35 7.90 8.32
N TYR A 126 -1.78 7.71 7.13
CA TYR A 126 -0.48 8.31 6.83
C TYR A 126 -0.47 8.78 5.38
N PHE A 127 -0.41 10.11 5.20
CA PHE A 127 -0.27 10.72 3.88
C PHE A 127 0.93 11.64 3.94
N GLU A 128 2.04 11.14 3.38
CA GLU A 128 3.29 11.88 3.33
C GLU A 128 3.06 13.21 2.61
N LYS A 129 3.37 14.33 3.29
CA LYS A 129 3.12 15.67 2.77
C LYS A 129 4.43 16.35 2.41
N ASP A 130 4.40 17.14 1.35
CA ASP A 130 5.48 18.02 0.99
C ASP A 130 5.42 19.25 1.91
N GLU A 131 6.35 19.36 2.83
CA GLU A 131 6.40 20.49 3.77
C GLU A 131 6.59 21.82 3.07
N THR A 132 7.39 21.84 2.00
CA THR A 132 7.58 23.04 1.21
C THR A 132 6.27 23.53 0.61
N TYR A 133 5.48 22.60 0.12
CA TYR A 133 4.16 22.91 -0.42
C TYR A 133 3.23 23.48 0.64
N ILE A 134 3.26 22.95 1.84
CA ILE A 134 2.45 23.44 2.96
C ILE A 134 2.87 24.85 3.33
N GLU A 135 4.17 25.12 3.39
CA GLU A 135 4.69 26.45 3.71
C GLU A 135 4.26 27.51 2.69
N GLU A 136 4.21 27.15 1.42
CA GLU A 136 3.75 28.04 0.36
C GLU A 136 2.28 28.41 0.51
N LEU A 137 1.48 27.55 1.10
CA LEU A 137 0.06 27.82 1.32
C LEU A 137 -0.20 28.67 2.55
N THR A 138 0.73 28.75 3.44
CA THR A 138 0.59 29.51 4.68
C THR A 138 1.27 30.88 4.58
#